data_0c03aba2a77458f28c51b150b19e1c21
#
_entry.id   0c03aba2a77458f28c51b150b19e1c21
#
_cell.length_a   1.000
_cell.length_b   1.000
_cell.length_c   1.000
_cell.angle_alpha   90.00
_cell.angle_beta   90.00
_cell.angle_gamma   90.00
#
_symmetry.space_group_name_H-M   'P 1'
#
loop_
_entity.id
_entity.type
_entity.pdbx_description
1 polymer ?
#
loop_
_entity_poly.entity_id
_entity_poly.type
_entity_poly.pdbx_seq_one_letter_code
_entity_poly.pdbx_strand_id
1 'polypeptide(L)'
;MRQGEIWYADLNPTKGSEQAGFRPIVILSGNLLNKHLKVVITVPLTTNIKNYQGNPILKPNHTNNLKQTSEMMVFHIRSISKERLVEKIGNISNQELQKALETLGDITTL
;
A
#
# COMPACT_ATOMS: atom_id res chain seq x y z
N MET A 1 -11.82 -2.31 5.12
CA MET A 1 -10.51 -2.40 4.46
C MET A 1 -10.70 -3.00 3.08
N ARG A 2 -10.62 -2.14 2.07
CA ARG A 2 -10.93 -2.54 0.70
C ARG A 2 -9.72 -2.35 -0.21
N GLN A 3 -9.70 -3.11 -1.30
CA GLN A 3 -8.63 -3.02 -2.30
C GLN A 3 -8.50 -1.59 -2.83
N GLY A 4 -7.27 -1.09 -2.90
CA GLY A 4 -6.98 0.26 -3.37
C GLY A 4 -6.98 1.33 -2.30
N GLU A 5 -7.34 0.99 -1.07
CA GLU A 5 -7.30 1.96 0.03
C GLU A 5 -5.87 2.18 0.50
N ILE A 6 -5.59 3.43 0.87
CA ILE A 6 -4.32 3.81 1.48
C ILE A 6 -4.55 3.95 2.98
N TRP A 7 -3.74 3.27 3.77
CA TRP A 7 -3.82 3.30 5.23
C TRP A 7 -2.47 3.61 5.85
N TYR A 8 -2.51 4.28 7.00
CA TYR A 8 -1.34 4.41 7.85
C TYR A 8 -1.24 3.10 8.63
N ALA A 9 -0.08 2.47 8.60
CA ALA A 9 0.14 1.19 9.27
C ALA A 9 1.31 1.28 10.25
N ASP A 10 1.18 0.57 11.36
CA ASP A 10 2.24 0.43 12.36
C ASP A 10 3.02 -0.85 12.00
N LEU A 11 4.18 -0.67 11.41
CA LEU A 11 5.03 -1.78 10.98
C LEU A 11 6.16 -2.09 11.96
N ASN A 12 6.12 -1.48 13.14
CA ASN A 12 7.10 -1.78 14.18
C ASN A 12 7.02 -3.25 14.60
N PRO A 13 8.13 -3.88 14.94
CA PRO A 13 8.11 -5.26 15.42
C PRO A 13 7.22 -5.42 16.65
N THR A 14 7.23 -4.40 17.54
CA THR A 14 6.35 -4.37 18.71
C THR A 14 5.27 -3.34 18.46
N LYS A 15 4.03 -3.82 18.39
CA LYS A 15 2.90 -2.94 18.13
C LYS A 15 2.82 -1.86 19.21
N GLY A 16 2.56 -0.63 18.80
CA GLY A 16 2.46 0.49 19.71
C GLY A 16 3.76 1.21 20.00
N SER A 17 4.88 0.73 19.48
CA SER A 17 6.15 1.44 19.62
C SER A 17 6.10 2.71 18.81
N GLU A 18 6.82 3.74 19.28
CA GLU A 18 6.80 4.98 18.59
C GLU A 18 7.55 4.98 17.34
N GLN A 19 7.22 5.85 16.50
CA GLN A 19 8.00 6.31 15.50
C GLN A 19 8.16 5.68 14.23
N ALA A 20 9.34 5.33 13.92
CA ALA A 20 9.83 5.05 12.59
C ALA A 20 9.14 3.93 11.83
N GLY A 21 8.38 3.11 12.49
CA GLY A 21 7.66 2.02 11.85
C GLY A 21 6.31 2.40 11.24
N PHE A 22 5.83 3.62 11.48
CA PHE A 22 4.55 4.04 10.90
C PHE A 22 4.75 4.47 9.44
N ARG A 23 3.97 3.88 8.53
CA ARG A 23 4.10 4.17 7.11
C ARG A 23 2.78 4.08 6.39
N PRO A 24 2.59 4.88 5.32
CA PRO A 24 1.45 4.67 4.46
C PRO A 24 1.66 3.43 3.60
N ILE A 25 0.60 2.63 3.47
CA ILE A 25 0.58 1.45 2.63
C ILE A 25 -0.67 1.47 1.77
N VAL A 26 -0.66 0.69 0.69
CA VAL A 26 -1.83 0.50 -0.16
C VAL A 26 -2.26 -0.96 -0.07
N ILE A 27 -3.55 -1.20 0.12
CA ILE A 27 -4.09 -2.55 0.14
C ILE A 27 -4.25 -3.04 -1.29
N LEU A 28 -3.55 -4.11 -1.67
CA LEU A 28 -3.65 -4.71 -2.98
C LEU A 28 -4.50 -5.98 -3.01
N SER A 29 -4.72 -6.62 -1.87
CA SER A 29 -5.53 -7.84 -1.84
C SER A 29 -6.99 -7.55 -2.17
N GLY A 30 -7.63 -8.52 -2.81
CA GLY A 30 -9.02 -8.39 -3.24
C GLY A 30 -9.99 -8.36 -2.08
N ASN A 31 -11.15 -7.75 -2.33
CA ASN A 31 -12.14 -7.51 -1.26
C ASN A 31 -12.68 -8.79 -0.64
N LEU A 32 -12.77 -9.86 -1.39
CA LEU A 32 -13.24 -11.13 -0.84
C LEU A 32 -12.28 -11.65 0.23
N LEU A 33 -10.97 -11.66 -0.07
CA LEU A 33 -9.96 -12.07 0.89
C LEU A 33 -9.91 -11.11 2.07
N ASN A 34 -9.99 -9.81 1.79
CA ASN A 34 -9.94 -8.79 2.85
C ASN A 34 -11.09 -8.95 3.84
N LYS A 35 -12.23 -9.44 3.37
CA LYS A 35 -13.40 -9.66 4.23
C LYS A 35 -13.20 -10.85 5.16
N HIS A 36 -12.56 -11.90 4.65
CA HIS A 36 -12.50 -13.18 5.38
C HIS A 36 -11.22 -13.43 6.17
N LEU A 37 -10.11 -12.81 5.79
CA LEU A 37 -8.83 -13.05 6.46
C LEU A 37 -8.52 -11.97 7.48
N LYS A 38 -7.67 -12.31 8.44
CA LYS A 38 -7.22 -11.36 9.47
C LYS A 38 -6.04 -10.53 8.99
N VAL A 39 -5.56 -10.79 7.78
CA VAL A 39 -4.45 -10.06 7.16
C VAL A 39 -4.91 -9.43 5.87
N VAL A 40 -4.16 -8.44 5.41
CA VAL A 40 -4.32 -7.85 4.07
C VAL A 40 -2.96 -7.87 3.40
N ILE A 41 -2.94 -7.96 2.07
CA ILE A 41 -1.70 -7.91 1.30
C ILE A 41 -1.51 -6.46 0.85
N THR A 42 -0.34 -5.90 1.16
CA THR A 42 -0.09 -4.48 1.01
C THR A 42 1.25 -4.20 0.34
N VAL A 43 1.37 -2.99 -0.22
CA VAL A 43 2.65 -2.47 -0.67
C VAL A 43 2.89 -1.13 0.02
N PRO A 44 4.13 -0.84 0.41
CA PRO A 44 4.43 0.43 1.06
C PRO A 44 4.57 1.56 0.05
N LEU A 45 4.31 2.77 0.52
CA LEU A 45 4.57 3.99 -0.23
C LEU A 45 5.84 4.63 0.32
N THR A 46 6.64 5.22 -0.56
CA THR A 46 7.82 5.96 -0.16
C THR A 46 7.84 7.32 -0.83
N THR A 47 8.27 8.35 -0.12
CA THR A 47 8.49 9.67 -0.70
C THR A 47 9.89 9.79 -1.29
N ASN A 48 10.75 8.81 -1.02
CA ASN A 48 12.08 8.74 -1.61
C ASN A 48 11.95 8.06 -2.97
N ILE A 49 11.62 8.85 -3.98
CA ILE A 49 11.29 8.34 -5.30
C ILE A 49 12.51 7.74 -5.99
N LYS A 50 12.43 6.46 -6.32
CA LYS A 50 13.46 5.76 -7.10
C LYS A 50 13.05 5.62 -8.55
N ASN A 51 11.75 5.73 -8.80
CA ASN A 51 11.17 5.61 -10.12
C ASN A 51 11.51 4.28 -10.81
N TYR A 52 11.43 3.20 -10.06
CA TYR A 52 11.64 1.87 -10.63
C TYR A 52 10.55 1.57 -11.64
N GLN A 53 10.94 0.92 -12.73
CA GLN A 53 10.02 0.62 -13.80
C GLN A 53 8.85 -0.22 -13.29
N GLY A 54 7.65 0.20 -13.65
CA GLY A 54 6.43 -0.52 -13.26
C GLY A 54 5.78 -0.04 -11.99
N ASN A 55 6.52 0.67 -11.13
CA ASN A 55 5.93 1.20 -9.90
C ASN A 55 5.07 2.42 -10.20
N PRO A 56 3.81 2.44 -9.75
CA PRO A 56 3.00 3.65 -9.89
C PRO A 56 3.55 4.79 -9.04
N ILE A 57 3.51 6.00 -9.61
CA ILE A 57 3.87 7.23 -8.90
C ILE A 57 2.57 7.96 -8.61
N LEU A 58 2.33 8.22 -7.34
CA LEU A 58 1.09 8.87 -6.88
C LEU A 58 1.38 10.32 -6.56
N LYS A 59 0.78 11.23 -7.33
CA LYS A 59 0.85 12.66 -7.03
C LYS A 59 -0.30 13.01 -6.10
N PRO A 60 -0.09 13.89 -5.11
CA PRO A 60 -1.16 14.28 -4.20
C PRO A 60 -2.41 14.76 -4.92
N ASN A 61 -3.57 14.26 -4.50
CA ASN A 61 -4.86 14.69 -5.03
C ASN A 61 -5.95 14.49 -3.98
N HIS A 62 -7.19 14.87 -4.34
CA HIS A 62 -8.32 14.81 -3.40
C HIS A 62 -8.74 13.40 -3.05
N THR A 63 -8.39 12.42 -3.88
CA THR A 63 -8.78 11.03 -3.66
C THR A 63 -7.77 10.31 -2.75
N ASN A 64 -6.48 10.53 -2.98
CA ASN A 64 -5.45 9.83 -2.21
C ASN A 64 -5.05 10.54 -0.92
N ASN A 65 -5.33 11.84 -0.84
CA ASN A 65 -5.04 12.65 0.35
C ASN A 65 -3.58 12.61 0.81
N LEU A 66 -2.66 12.29 -0.10
CA LEU A 66 -1.24 12.28 0.21
C LEU A 66 -0.73 13.70 0.26
N LYS A 67 0.30 13.93 1.07
CA LYS A 67 0.91 15.25 1.20
C LYS A 67 2.09 15.44 0.28
N GLN A 68 2.70 14.34 -0.16
CA GLN A 68 3.85 14.35 -1.04
C GLN A 68 3.72 13.29 -2.10
N THR A 69 4.34 13.53 -3.26
CA THR A 69 4.43 12.52 -4.31
C THR A 69 5.09 11.27 -3.73
N SER A 70 4.49 10.12 -3.98
CA SER A 70 4.94 8.85 -3.40
C SER A 70 5.02 7.78 -4.48
N GLU A 71 5.92 6.84 -4.29
CA GLU A 71 6.06 5.68 -5.18
C GLU A 71 5.53 4.44 -4.49
N MET A 72 4.72 3.65 -5.19
CA MET A 72 4.26 2.35 -4.69
C MET A 72 5.38 1.34 -4.94
N MET A 73 5.95 0.81 -3.87
CA MET A 73 7.06 -0.13 -3.97
C MET A 73 6.51 -1.55 -4.09
N VAL A 74 6.07 -1.90 -5.30
CA VAL A 74 5.32 -3.14 -5.53
C VAL A 74 6.12 -4.39 -5.15
N PHE A 75 7.43 -4.40 -5.39
CA PHE A 75 8.21 -5.59 -5.05
C PHE A 75 8.48 -5.75 -3.54
N HIS A 76 8.07 -4.77 -2.73
CA HIS A 76 8.11 -4.90 -1.27
C HIS A 76 6.77 -5.38 -0.73
N ILE A 77 5.96 -5.99 -1.58
CA ILE A 77 4.66 -6.54 -1.19
C ILE A 77 4.79 -7.47 0.01
N ARG A 78 3.86 -7.32 0.96
CA ARG A 78 3.82 -8.18 2.14
C ARG A 78 2.42 -8.24 2.72
N SER A 79 2.12 -9.32 3.42
CA SER A 79 0.89 -9.37 4.19
C SER A 79 1.14 -8.77 5.57
N ILE A 80 0.15 -8.07 6.10
CA ILE A 80 0.21 -7.54 7.46
C ILE A 80 -1.12 -7.79 8.15
N SER A 81 -1.08 -7.88 9.48
CA SER A 81 -2.29 -8.03 10.27
C SER A 81 -3.15 -6.77 10.17
N LYS A 82 -4.45 -6.94 10.05
CA LYS A 82 -5.38 -5.82 10.05
C LYS A 82 -5.25 -4.95 11.30
N GLU A 83 -4.83 -5.53 12.41
CA GLU A 83 -4.63 -4.79 13.66
C GLU A 83 -3.55 -3.72 13.54
N ARG A 84 -2.67 -3.82 12.55
CA ARG A 84 -1.62 -2.83 12.34
C ARG A 84 -2.07 -1.64 11.52
N LEU A 85 -3.28 -1.68 10.97
CA LEU A 85 -3.83 -0.56 10.20
C LEU A 85 -4.45 0.44 11.18
N VAL A 86 -3.91 1.65 11.19
CA VAL A 86 -4.27 2.66 12.18
C VAL A 86 -5.34 3.61 11.68
N GLU A 87 -5.15 4.13 10.49
CA GLU A 87 -6.03 5.17 9.95
C GLU A 87 -6.09 5.11 8.43
N LYS A 88 -7.29 5.20 7.87
CA LYS A 88 -7.44 5.30 6.43
C LYS A 88 -7.09 6.70 5.97
N ILE A 89 -6.25 6.81 4.96
CA ILE A 89 -5.82 8.08 4.39
C ILE A 89 -6.65 8.45 3.17
N GLY A 90 -6.82 7.51 2.25
CA GLY A 90 -7.52 7.77 0.99
C GLY A 90 -7.53 6.53 0.11
N ASN A 91 -7.62 6.75 -1.20
CA ASN A 91 -7.68 5.68 -2.20
C ASN A 91 -6.78 5.99 -3.37
N ILE A 92 -6.21 4.97 -3.98
CA ILE A 92 -5.56 5.12 -5.29
C ILE A 92 -6.64 5.03 -6.37
N SER A 93 -6.31 5.48 -7.59
CA SER A 93 -7.23 5.37 -8.71
C SER A 93 -7.26 3.95 -9.26
N ASN A 94 -8.30 3.64 -10.06
CA ASN A 94 -8.38 2.35 -10.73
C ASN A 94 -7.21 2.14 -11.68
N GLN A 95 -6.75 3.19 -12.35
CA GLN A 95 -5.60 3.11 -13.23
C GLN A 95 -4.33 2.75 -12.46
N GLU A 96 -4.14 3.38 -11.31
CA GLU A 96 -2.98 3.09 -10.44
C GLU A 96 -3.05 1.67 -9.90
N LEU A 97 -4.24 1.23 -9.52
CA LEU A 97 -4.44 -0.13 -9.04
C LEU A 97 -4.12 -1.15 -10.14
N GLN A 98 -4.64 -0.93 -11.35
CA GLN A 98 -4.38 -1.82 -12.47
C GLN A 98 -2.89 -1.91 -12.78
N LYS A 99 -2.19 -0.78 -12.76
CA LYS A 99 -0.76 -0.76 -13.01
C LYS A 99 0.00 -1.54 -11.94
N ALA A 100 -0.38 -1.36 -10.67
CA ALA A 100 0.26 -2.09 -9.57
C ALA A 100 0.04 -3.60 -9.69
N LEU A 101 -1.18 -4.03 -10.02
CA LEU A 101 -1.48 -5.45 -10.19
C LEU A 101 -0.75 -6.04 -11.39
N GLU A 102 -0.61 -5.28 -12.47
CA GLU A 102 0.14 -5.69 -13.64
C GLU A 102 1.62 -5.86 -13.28
N THR A 103 2.18 -4.91 -12.56
CA THR A 103 3.57 -4.98 -12.11
C THR A 103 3.79 -6.18 -11.20
N LEU A 104 2.84 -6.44 -10.31
CA LEU A 104 2.91 -7.61 -9.44
C LEU A 104 2.94 -8.90 -10.26
N GLY A 105 2.12 -8.98 -11.32
CA GLY A 105 2.15 -10.09 -12.25
C GLY A 105 3.51 -10.26 -12.90
N ASP A 106 4.11 -9.15 -13.34
CA ASP A 106 5.42 -9.18 -14.02
C ASP A 106 6.53 -9.67 -13.10
N ILE A 107 6.55 -9.22 -11.85
CA ILE A 107 7.62 -9.62 -10.92
C ILE A 107 7.45 -11.04 -10.39
N THR A 108 6.30 -11.66 -10.61
CA THR A 108 6.04 -13.03 -10.18
C THR A 108 6.00 -14.01 -11.36
N THR A 109 6.27 -13.55 -12.57
CA THR A 109 6.29 -14.40 -13.75
C THR A 109 7.57 -15.23 -13.76
N LEU A 110 7.41 -16.52 -14.13
CA LEU A 110 8.56 -17.43 -14.28
C LEU A 110 9.40 -17.07 -15.49
#